data_e429e825ef3a73aa51042aed59d1a170
#
_entry.id   e429e825ef3a73aa51042aed59d1a170
#
_cell.length_a   1.000
_cell.length_b   1.000
_cell.length_c   1.000
_cell.angle_alpha   90.00
_cell.angle_beta   90.00
_cell.angle_gamma   90.00
#
_symmetry.space_group_name_H-M   'P 1'
#
loop_
_entity.id
_entity.type
_entity.pdbx_description
1 polymer ?
#
loop_
_entity_poly.entity_id
_entity_poly.type
_entity_poly.pdbx_seq_one_letter_code
_entity_poly.pdbx_strand_id
1 'polypeptide(L)'
;MGDYPQIQFNLFDRLNNTVYLYSVMSIYAELHCLSCYSFLRSASHPHELVERAATLGYRALAITDECSFAGIVKAHVAAKEVGIQLIIGSELILEEGIRLVALVPTRDAYSELSGLISMARRRSPKGEYRVTLRDVIFHLKRCLLIWLPQMNDENSHAYGLQLKRLCKDRLWLGVNHL
;
A
#
# COMPACT_ATOMS: atom_id res chain seq x y z
N MET A 1 -3.87 12.30 -23.69
CA MET A 1 -2.55 11.81 -24.09
C MET A 1 -1.55 12.74 -23.43
N GLY A 2 -1.02 12.36 -22.29
CA GLY A 2 -0.07 13.17 -21.53
C GLY A 2 1.32 12.57 -21.69
N ASP A 3 2.24 13.41 -22.19
CA ASP A 3 3.64 13.07 -22.43
C ASP A 3 4.33 12.73 -21.10
N TYR A 4 4.79 11.51 -20.97
CA TYR A 4 5.74 11.12 -19.95
C TYR A 4 7.13 11.53 -20.40
N PRO A 5 7.94 12.25 -19.59
CA PRO A 5 9.29 12.60 -19.95
C PRO A 5 10.12 11.31 -20.05
N GLN A 6 10.62 11.05 -21.25
CA GLN A 6 11.59 10.01 -21.54
C GLN A 6 12.91 10.38 -20.84
N ILE A 7 13.32 9.56 -19.87
CA ILE A 7 14.63 9.71 -19.22
C ILE A 7 15.67 9.11 -20.17
N GLN A 8 16.38 9.96 -20.91
CA GLN A 8 17.57 9.56 -21.67
C GLN A 8 18.75 9.45 -20.70
N PHE A 9 19.30 8.25 -20.60
CA PHE A 9 20.58 8.01 -19.96
C PHE A 9 21.69 8.40 -20.95
N ASN A 10 22.30 9.56 -20.78
CA ASN A 10 23.57 9.86 -21.41
C ASN A 10 24.72 9.45 -20.48
N LEU A 11 25.30 8.30 -20.78
CA LEU A 11 26.58 7.86 -20.20
C LEU A 11 27.71 8.50 -20.99
N PHE A 12 28.61 9.21 -20.26
CA PHE A 12 29.88 9.74 -20.73
C PHE A 12 29.88 11.00 -21.63
N ASP A 13 30.06 12.15 -21.00
CA ASP A 13 30.80 13.25 -21.61
C ASP A 13 32.23 13.30 -21.03
N ARG A 14 33.19 12.94 -21.89
CA ARG A 14 34.61 12.72 -21.57
C ARG A 14 35.42 13.99 -21.84
N LEU A 15 35.06 15.16 -21.35
CA LEU A 15 35.89 16.36 -21.63
C LEU A 15 36.10 17.34 -20.47
N ASN A 16 35.60 17.13 -19.26
CA ASN A 16 36.06 17.90 -18.11
C ASN A 16 35.98 17.02 -16.86
N ASN A 17 37.10 16.89 -16.18
CA ASN A 17 37.32 16.07 -14.96
C ASN A 17 36.43 16.47 -13.75
N THR A 18 35.16 16.78 -13.97
CA THR A 18 34.18 17.10 -12.98
C THR A 18 33.18 15.94 -12.89
N VAL A 19 33.35 15.12 -11.86
CA VAL A 19 32.38 14.05 -11.54
C VAL A 19 31.13 14.73 -11.00
N TYR A 20 30.14 14.93 -11.84
CA TYR A 20 28.78 15.22 -11.37
C TYR A 20 28.21 13.95 -10.82
N LEU A 21 28.22 13.78 -9.49
CA LEU A 21 27.40 12.82 -8.80
C LEU A 21 25.94 13.25 -8.98
N TYR A 22 25.33 12.86 -10.09
CA TYR A 22 23.88 12.80 -10.17
C TYR A 22 23.44 11.72 -9.18
N SER A 23 23.02 12.14 -8.01
CA SER A 23 22.19 11.32 -7.16
C SER A 23 21.00 10.90 -8.03
N VAL A 24 20.99 9.65 -8.49
CA VAL A 24 19.77 9.03 -9.03
C VAL A 24 18.85 8.97 -7.84
N MET A 25 18.02 9.99 -7.68
CA MET A 25 16.92 9.94 -6.72
C MET A 25 16.04 8.79 -7.21
N SER A 26 16.21 7.62 -6.60
CA SER A 26 15.31 6.53 -6.84
C SER A 26 13.94 7.00 -6.40
N ILE A 27 13.02 7.15 -7.35
CA ILE A 27 11.64 7.54 -7.07
C ILE A 27 10.97 6.31 -6.47
N TYR A 28 11.16 6.10 -5.17
CA TYR A 28 10.60 4.98 -4.44
C TYR A 28 9.34 5.42 -3.69
N ALA A 29 8.33 4.57 -3.69
CA ALA A 29 7.15 4.69 -2.86
C ALA A 29 6.93 3.37 -2.11
N GLU A 30 6.84 3.43 -0.79
CA GLU A 30 6.45 2.26 0.01
C GLU A 30 4.93 2.12 -0.04
N LEU A 31 4.46 0.96 -0.48
CA LEU A 31 3.03 0.70 -0.68
C LEU A 31 2.40 -0.22 0.37
N HIS A 32 3.20 -0.75 1.31
CA HIS A 32 2.72 -1.64 2.37
C HIS A 32 3.47 -1.38 3.69
N CYS A 33 2.98 -0.44 4.48
CA CYS A 33 3.58 -0.10 5.76
C CYS A 33 2.54 -0.18 6.88
N LEU A 34 2.86 -0.94 7.92
CA LEU A 34 2.03 -1.10 9.12
C LEU A 34 2.54 -0.20 10.23
N SER A 35 1.63 0.45 10.95
CA SER A 35 1.94 1.21 12.16
C SER A 35 1.59 0.44 13.44
N CYS A 36 1.84 1.03 14.59
CA CYS A 36 1.47 0.49 15.89
C CYS A 36 -0.05 0.27 16.07
N TYR A 37 -0.88 0.75 15.14
CA TYR A 37 -2.31 0.44 15.10
C TYR A 37 -2.62 -0.95 14.53
N SER A 38 -1.63 -1.63 13.96
CA SER A 38 -1.65 -3.08 13.67
C SER A 38 -1.05 -3.81 14.86
N PHE A 39 -1.88 -4.10 15.86
CA PHE A 39 -1.48 -4.60 17.16
C PHE A 39 -0.61 -5.86 17.06
N LEU A 40 0.51 -5.89 17.81
CA LEU A 40 1.53 -6.95 17.80
C LEU A 40 2.25 -7.18 16.45
N ARG A 41 2.01 -6.36 15.44
CA ARG A 41 2.64 -6.49 14.12
C ARG A 41 3.64 -5.38 13.80
N SER A 42 3.47 -4.21 14.40
CA SER A 42 4.39 -3.08 14.25
C SER A 42 4.43 -2.26 15.56
N ALA A 43 5.58 -1.62 15.81
CA ALA A 43 5.80 -0.80 17.01
C ALA A 43 5.82 0.71 16.70
N SER A 44 6.13 1.11 15.46
CA SER A 44 6.32 2.51 15.11
C SER A 44 5.00 3.27 14.98
N HIS A 45 4.98 4.50 15.46
CA HIS A 45 3.82 5.38 15.26
C HIS A 45 3.73 5.88 13.82
N PRO A 46 2.53 6.22 13.31
CA PRO A 46 2.35 6.70 11.94
C PRO A 46 3.20 7.90 11.57
N HIS A 47 3.37 8.87 12.48
CA HIS A 47 4.20 10.05 12.23
C HIS A 47 5.69 9.70 12.11
N GLU A 48 6.21 8.80 12.94
CA GLU A 48 7.60 8.32 12.86
C GLU A 48 7.91 7.66 11.52
N LEU A 49 6.97 6.84 11.02
CA LEU A 49 7.08 6.19 9.71
C LEU A 49 7.13 7.21 8.57
N VAL A 50 6.27 8.23 8.65
CA VAL A 50 6.21 9.32 7.67
C VAL A 50 7.49 10.15 7.66
N GLU A 51 7.97 10.57 8.82
CA GLU A 51 9.23 11.33 8.99
C GLU A 51 10.42 10.51 8.48
N ARG A 52 10.46 9.21 8.81
CA ARG A 52 11.53 8.33 8.34
C ARG A 52 11.51 8.15 6.82
N ALA A 53 10.35 7.96 6.21
CA ALA A 53 10.20 7.85 4.76
C ALA A 53 10.66 9.14 4.05
N ALA A 54 10.32 10.31 4.59
CA ALA A 54 10.78 11.59 4.07
C ALA A 54 12.31 11.72 4.19
N THR A 55 12.91 11.35 5.33
CA THR A 55 14.36 11.35 5.54
C THR A 55 15.10 10.44 4.56
N LEU A 56 14.49 9.31 4.19
CA LEU A 56 15.03 8.36 3.21
C LEU A 56 14.82 8.82 1.75
N GLY A 57 14.16 9.95 1.54
CA GLY A 57 13.89 10.49 0.21
C GLY A 57 12.80 9.74 -0.55
N TYR A 58 11.89 9.05 0.15
CA TYR A 58 10.75 8.40 -0.49
C TYR A 58 9.80 9.44 -1.08
N ARG A 59 9.25 9.16 -2.25
CA ARG A 59 8.26 10.02 -2.87
C ARG A 59 6.89 9.92 -2.20
N ALA A 60 6.55 8.74 -1.76
CA ALA A 60 5.28 8.46 -1.10
C ALA A 60 5.40 7.33 -0.09
N LEU A 61 4.49 7.32 0.89
CA LEU A 61 4.34 6.25 1.86
C LEU A 61 2.87 5.86 1.96
N ALA A 62 2.55 4.57 1.87
CA ALA A 62 1.23 4.05 2.18
C ALA A 62 1.18 3.59 3.64
N ILE A 63 0.23 4.08 4.42
CA ILE A 63 -0.11 3.49 5.71
C ILE A 63 -1.26 2.51 5.47
N THR A 64 -1.01 1.24 5.81
CA THR A 64 -1.88 0.11 5.45
C THR A 64 -2.18 -0.79 6.65
N ASP A 65 -2.50 -0.19 7.78
CA ASP A 65 -2.83 -0.91 9.00
C ASP A 65 -3.93 -1.97 8.79
N GLU A 66 -3.84 -3.07 9.53
CA GLU A 66 -4.70 -4.24 9.38
C GLU A 66 -6.15 -3.92 9.72
N CYS A 67 -7.02 -3.97 8.69
CA CYS A 67 -8.44 -3.68 8.75
C CYS A 67 -8.76 -2.42 9.58
N SER A 68 -7.98 -1.33 9.36
CA SER A 68 -8.06 -0.12 10.19
C SER A 68 -7.58 1.13 9.45
N PHE A 69 -8.22 2.27 9.79
CA PHE A 69 -7.78 3.62 9.42
C PHE A 69 -7.38 4.46 10.64
N ALA A 70 -7.18 3.83 11.81
CA ALA A 70 -6.95 4.55 13.07
C ALA A 70 -5.69 5.44 13.04
N GLY A 71 -4.65 5.04 12.30
CA GLY A 71 -3.39 5.78 12.16
C GLY A 71 -3.41 6.91 11.12
N ILE A 72 -4.38 6.93 10.21
CA ILE A 72 -4.35 7.76 9.00
C ILE A 72 -4.32 9.25 9.29
N VAL A 73 -5.10 9.74 10.28
CA VAL A 73 -5.13 11.17 10.60
C VAL A 73 -3.77 11.66 11.09
N LYS A 74 -3.11 10.90 11.97
CA LYS A 74 -1.76 11.24 12.47
C LYS A 74 -0.72 11.21 11.34
N ALA A 75 -0.78 10.20 10.47
CA ALA A 75 0.08 10.13 9.30
C ALA A 75 -0.15 11.31 8.34
N HIS A 76 -1.41 11.72 8.14
CA HIS A 76 -1.74 12.83 7.26
C HIS A 76 -1.20 14.17 7.75
N VAL A 77 -1.30 14.45 9.05
CA VAL A 77 -0.74 15.66 9.65
C VAL A 77 0.78 15.69 9.44
N ALA A 78 1.47 14.61 9.83
CA ALA A 78 2.92 14.51 9.66
C ALA A 78 3.35 14.61 8.19
N ALA A 79 2.62 13.95 7.27
CA ALA A 79 2.94 13.99 5.84
C ALA A 79 2.85 15.41 5.25
N LYS A 80 1.91 16.23 5.72
CA LYS A 80 1.82 17.66 5.35
C LYS A 80 3.00 18.48 5.87
N GLU A 81 3.46 18.19 7.09
CA GLU A 81 4.56 18.91 7.72
C GLU A 81 5.89 18.64 7.01
N VAL A 82 6.16 17.39 6.62
CA VAL A 82 7.42 16.99 5.97
C VAL A 82 7.37 17.01 4.44
N GLY A 83 6.19 17.24 3.84
CA GLY A 83 6.02 17.37 2.38
C GLY A 83 6.07 16.06 1.59
N ILE A 84 5.82 14.89 2.23
CA ILE A 84 5.74 13.60 1.54
C ILE A 84 4.29 13.28 1.11
N GLN A 85 4.12 12.56 0.01
CA GLN A 85 2.79 12.10 -0.39
C GLN A 85 2.34 10.91 0.47
N LEU A 86 1.22 11.06 1.19
CA LEU A 86 0.59 9.96 1.90
C LEU A 86 -0.39 9.22 0.99
N ILE A 87 -0.28 7.90 0.95
CA ILE A 87 -1.24 6.99 0.34
C ILE A 87 -2.02 6.31 1.47
N ILE A 88 -3.34 6.30 1.36
CA ILE A 88 -4.22 5.67 2.34
C ILE A 88 -4.52 4.26 1.86
N GLY A 89 -4.43 3.29 2.76
CA GLY A 89 -4.78 1.90 2.48
C GLY A 89 -5.08 1.10 3.73
N SER A 90 -5.35 -0.17 3.53
CA SER A 90 -5.47 -1.14 4.64
C SER A 90 -5.11 -2.54 4.15
N GLU A 91 -4.39 -3.27 4.97
CA GLU A 91 -4.20 -4.70 4.79
C GLU A 91 -5.45 -5.44 5.24
N LEU A 92 -5.87 -6.44 4.47
CA LEU A 92 -7.00 -7.31 4.73
C LEU A 92 -6.53 -8.76 4.66
N ILE A 93 -6.68 -9.51 5.74
CA ILE A 93 -6.49 -10.96 5.77
C ILE A 93 -7.88 -11.57 5.68
N LEU A 94 -8.15 -12.26 4.58
CA LEU A 94 -9.46 -12.83 4.29
C LEU A 94 -9.64 -14.17 5.01
N GLU A 95 -10.89 -14.58 5.24
CA GLU A 95 -11.20 -15.88 5.84
C GLU A 95 -10.66 -17.06 5.02
N GLU A 96 -10.48 -16.86 3.72
CA GLU A 96 -9.88 -17.83 2.79
C GLU A 96 -8.35 -17.90 2.88
N GLY A 97 -7.71 -17.13 3.78
CA GLY A 97 -6.26 -17.08 3.93
C GLY A 97 -5.56 -16.13 2.94
N ILE A 98 -6.29 -15.48 2.07
CA ILE A 98 -5.74 -14.53 1.09
C ILE A 98 -5.38 -13.22 1.81
N ARG A 99 -4.17 -12.71 1.59
CA ARG A 99 -3.73 -11.41 2.10
C ARG A 99 -3.72 -10.38 0.98
N LEU A 100 -4.46 -9.29 1.17
CA LEU A 100 -4.57 -8.18 0.22
C LEU A 100 -4.23 -6.86 0.90
N VAL A 101 -3.55 -5.98 0.18
CA VAL A 101 -3.46 -4.55 0.52
C VAL A 101 -4.41 -3.80 -0.42
N ALA A 102 -5.37 -3.09 0.16
CA ALA A 102 -6.28 -2.22 -0.59
C ALA A 102 -5.80 -0.77 -0.46
N LEU A 103 -5.47 -0.14 -1.60
CA LEU A 103 -5.06 1.26 -1.67
C LEU A 103 -6.19 2.12 -2.20
N VAL A 104 -6.27 3.35 -1.71
CA VAL A 104 -7.35 4.31 -1.97
C VAL A 104 -6.89 5.41 -2.92
N PRO A 105 -7.19 5.35 -4.24
CA PRO A 105 -6.80 6.39 -5.19
C PRO A 105 -7.75 7.59 -5.19
N THR A 106 -8.99 7.46 -4.71
CA THR A 106 -10.02 8.49 -4.76
C THR A 106 -10.85 8.53 -3.49
N ARG A 107 -11.62 9.61 -3.30
CA ARG A 107 -12.57 9.75 -2.18
C ARG A 107 -13.64 8.65 -2.18
N ASP A 108 -14.12 8.25 -3.34
CA ASP A 108 -15.11 7.17 -3.45
C ASP A 108 -14.50 5.83 -3.02
N ALA A 109 -13.26 5.54 -3.43
CA ALA A 109 -12.54 4.35 -2.97
C ALA A 109 -12.32 4.37 -1.44
N TYR A 110 -12.08 5.55 -0.85
CA TYR A 110 -12.02 5.72 0.61
C TYR A 110 -13.33 5.31 1.27
N SER A 111 -14.46 5.76 0.74
CA SER A 111 -15.79 5.42 1.26
C SER A 111 -16.06 3.90 1.16
N GLU A 112 -15.66 3.28 0.05
CA GLU A 112 -15.79 1.83 -0.14
C GLU A 112 -14.98 1.06 0.92
N LEU A 113 -13.70 1.39 1.10
CA LEU A 113 -12.83 0.68 2.04
C LEU A 113 -13.22 0.96 3.50
N SER A 114 -13.58 2.20 3.83
CA SER A 114 -14.09 2.57 5.16
C SER A 114 -15.38 1.81 5.52
N GLY A 115 -16.29 1.70 4.55
CA GLY A 115 -17.52 0.92 4.68
C GLY A 115 -17.25 -0.57 4.93
N LEU A 116 -16.32 -1.16 4.15
CA LEU A 116 -15.92 -2.55 4.31
C LEU A 116 -15.29 -2.80 5.70
N ILE A 117 -14.35 -1.95 6.13
CA ILE A 117 -13.72 -2.04 7.46
C ILE A 117 -14.79 -1.99 8.56
N SER A 118 -15.71 -1.02 8.47
CA SER A 118 -16.78 -0.86 9.45
C SER A 118 -17.69 -2.10 9.51
N MET A 119 -18.07 -2.65 8.37
CA MET A 119 -18.87 -3.86 8.28
C MET A 119 -18.13 -5.07 8.88
N ALA A 120 -16.87 -5.26 8.52
CA ALA A 120 -16.03 -6.36 8.98
C ALA A 120 -15.87 -6.36 10.52
N ARG A 121 -15.64 -5.18 11.09
CA ARG A 121 -15.51 -5.01 12.55
C ARG A 121 -16.83 -5.20 13.30
N ARG A 122 -17.94 -4.69 12.75
CA ARG A 122 -19.27 -4.78 13.40
C ARG A 122 -19.84 -6.20 13.45
N ARG A 123 -19.47 -7.08 12.52
CA ARG A 123 -19.93 -8.48 12.51
C ARG A 123 -19.05 -9.44 13.30
N SER A 124 -18.02 -8.92 13.98
CA SER A 124 -17.04 -9.70 14.74
C SER A 124 -16.99 -9.27 16.20
N PRO A 125 -16.50 -10.11 17.11
CA PRO A 125 -16.20 -9.72 18.48
C PRO A 125 -15.21 -8.54 18.53
N LYS A 126 -15.17 -7.83 19.66
CA LYS A 126 -14.25 -6.72 19.87
C LYS A 126 -12.78 -7.19 19.69
N GLY A 127 -12.04 -6.48 18.89
CA GLY A 127 -10.63 -6.81 18.59
C GLY A 127 -10.44 -7.64 17.33
N GLU A 128 -11.49 -8.29 16.83
CA GLU A 128 -11.47 -9.13 15.64
C GLU A 128 -12.13 -8.44 14.43
N TYR A 129 -11.97 -9.03 13.26
CA TYR A 129 -12.71 -8.68 12.06
C TYR A 129 -12.87 -9.92 11.16
N ARG A 130 -13.85 -9.90 10.27
CA ARG A 130 -14.08 -10.97 9.30
C ARG A 130 -14.36 -10.36 7.94
N VAL A 131 -13.54 -10.74 6.95
CA VAL A 131 -13.66 -10.31 5.56
C VAL A 131 -13.51 -11.52 4.67
N THR A 132 -14.42 -11.70 3.73
CA THR A 132 -14.34 -12.74 2.71
C THR A 132 -13.91 -12.15 1.35
N LEU A 133 -13.45 -12.99 0.44
CA LEU A 133 -13.17 -12.56 -0.94
C LEU A 133 -14.42 -11.97 -1.61
N ARG A 134 -15.61 -12.53 -1.30
CA ARG A 134 -16.89 -12.01 -1.79
C ARG A 134 -17.13 -10.56 -1.34
N ASP A 135 -16.81 -10.24 -0.07
CA ASP A 135 -16.95 -8.87 0.46
C ASP A 135 -16.04 -7.91 -0.30
N VAL A 136 -14.77 -8.29 -0.53
CA VAL A 136 -13.82 -7.49 -1.29
C VAL A 136 -14.35 -7.19 -2.70
N ILE A 137 -14.80 -8.21 -3.41
CA ILE A 137 -15.31 -8.07 -4.78
C ILE A 137 -16.57 -7.21 -4.83
N PHE A 138 -17.44 -7.33 -3.83
CA PHE A 138 -18.69 -6.58 -3.80
C PHE A 138 -18.49 -5.11 -3.41
N HIS A 139 -17.65 -4.84 -2.43
CA HIS A 139 -17.50 -3.50 -1.84
C HIS A 139 -16.36 -2.69 -2.45
N LEU A 140 -15.21 -3.30 -2.79
CA LEU A 140 -14.02 -2.57 -3.27
C LEU A 140 -13.94 -2.54 -4.79
N LYS A 141 -14.75 -1.69 -5.44
CA LYS A 141 -14.78 -1.58 -6.91
C LYS A 141 -13.76 -0.59 -7.46
N ARG A 142 -13.34 0.39 -6.66
CA ARG A 142 -12.44 1.49 -7.04
C ARG A 142 -11.08 1.45 -6.37
N CYS A 143 -10.91 0.62 -5.33
CA CYS A 143 -9.62 0.42 -4.70
C CYS A 143 -8.64 -0.32 -5.62
N LEU A 144 -7.37 0.03 -5.53
CA LEU A 144 -6.27 -0.73 -6.12
C LEU A 144 -5.87 -1.83 -5.14
N LEU A 145 -5.65 -3.04 -5.62
CA LEU A 145 -5.39 -4.20 -4.79
C LEU A 145 -3.98 -4.74 -5.05
N ILE A 146 -3.24 -5.01 -3.99
CA ILE A 146 -1.97 -5.72 -4.06
C ILE A 146 -2.17 -7.04 -3.34
N TRP A 147 -2.00 -8.14 -4.06
CA TRP A 147 -2.02 -9.46 -3.47
C TRP A 147 -0.65 -9.82 -2.93
N LEU A 148 -0.59 -10.24 -1.67
CA LEU A 148 0.62 -10.71 -0.99
C LEU A 148 0.52 -12.23 -0.83
N PRO A 149 1.08 -13.03 -1.76
CA PRO A 149 1.03 -14.48 -1.66
C PRO A 149 1.83 -14.96 -0.46
N GLN A 150 1.33 -15.98 0.22
CA GLN A 150 2.08 -16.67 1.26
C GLN A 150 3.02 -17.69 0.58
N MET A 151 4.29 -17.69 0.98
CA MET A 151 5.23 -18.71 0.55
C MET A 151 4.78 -20.07 1.13
N ASN A 152 4.78 -21.11 0.28
CA ASN A 152 4.36 -22.47 0.61
C ASN A 152 2.84 -22.69 0.77
N ASP A 153 1.99 -21.78 0.32
CA ASP A 153 0.56 -22.06 0.20
C ASP A 153 0.27 -22.76 -1.14
N GLU A 154 -0.12 -24.02 -1.09
CA GLU A 154 -0.44 -24.83 -2.27
C GLU A 154 -1.60 -24.23 -3.10
N ASN A 155 -2.46 -23.43 -2.48
CA ASN A 155 -3.58 -22.79 -3.12
C ASN A 155 -3.21 -21.43 -3.77
N SER A 156 -2.00 -20.92 -3.54
CA SER A 156 -1.57 -19.60 -4.05
C SER A 156 -1.82 -19.42 -5.54
N HIS A 157 -1.50 -20.43 -6.36
CA HIS A 157 -1.72 -20.34 -7.80
C HIS A 157 -3.22 -20.22 -8.16
N ALA A 158 -4.07 -21.01 -7.48
CA ALA A 158 -5.52 -20.97 -7.70
C ALA A 158 -6.11 -19.61 -7.27
N TYR A 159 -5.68 -19.10 -6.13
CA TYR A 159 -6.08 -17.76 -5.65
C TYR A 159 -5.63 -16.66 -6.61
N GLY A 160 -4.40 -16.71 -7.12
CA GLY A 160 -3.89 -15.75 -8.08
C GLY A 160 -4.72 -15.70 -9.36
N LEU A 161 -5.07 -16.85 -9.93
CA LEU A 161 -5.94 -16.94 -11.10
C LEU A 161 -7.35 -16.41 -10.83
N GLN A 162 -7.91 -16.74 -9.67
CA GLN A 162 -9.23 -16.27 -9.25
C GLN A 162 -9.25 -14.75 -9.08
N LEU A 163 -8.30 -14.19 -8.35
CA LEU A 163 -8.15 -12.76 -8.13
C LEU A 163 -7.96 -12.00 -9.44
N LYS A 164 -7.08 -12.50 -10.34
CA LYS A 164 -6.87 -11.90 -11.66
C LYS A 164 -8.16 -11.84 -12.48
N ARG A 165 -8.97 -12.90 -12.44
CA ARG A 165 -10.26 -12.95 -13.15
C ARG A 165 -11.27 -11.95 -12.58
N LEU A 166 -11.33 -11.80 -11.25
CA LEU A 166 -12.32 -10.98 -10.55
C LEU A 166 -11.95 -9.50 -10.46
N CYS A 167 -10.65 -9.20 -10.29
CA CYS A 167 -10.17 -7.82 -10.05
C CYS A 167 -9.57 -7.16 -11.29
N LYS A 168 -9.31 -7.93 -12.37
CA LYS A 168 -8.80 -7.43 -13.67
C LYS A 168 -7.62 -6.45 -13.52
N ASP A 169 -7.78 -5.22 -14.04
CA ASP A 169 -6.73 -4.20 -14.13
C ASP A 169 -6.44 -3.46 -12.81
N ARG A 170 -7.06 -3.88 -11.72
CA ARG A 170 -6.89 -3.26 -10.39
C ARG A 170 -6.10 -4.15 -9.40
N LEU A 171 -5.48 -5.22 -9.90
CA LEU A 171 -4.72 -6.16 -9.08
C LEU A 171 -3.25 -6.21 -9.50
N TRP A 172 -2.38 -6.10 -8.51
CA TRP A 172 -0.94 -6.30 -8.64
C TRP A 172 -0.48 -7.41 -7.71
N LEU A 173 0.63 -8.04 -8.07
CA LEU A 173 1.34 -9.00 -7.22
C LEU A 173 2.36 -8.22 -6.38
N GLY A 174 2.29 -8.33 -5.07
CA GLY A 174 3.30 -7.82 -4.16
C GLY A 174 4.42 -8.84 -3.94
N VAL A 175 5.65 -8.39 -4.03
CA VAL A 175 6.85 -9.19 -3.72
C VAL A 175 7.59 -8.50 -2.59
N ASN A 176 7.73 -9.20 -1.45
CA ASN A 176 8.55 -8.73 -0.34
C ASN A 176 9.97 -9.26 -0.52
N HIS A 177 10.96 -8.36 -0.49
CA HIS A 177 12.34 -8.77 -0.30
C HIS A 177 12.58 -8.96 1.20
N LEU A 178 12.87 -10.20 1.58
CA LEU A 178 13.34 -10.54 2.92
C LEU A 178 14.86 -10.39 2.99
#